data_4e213750f58c9cb58686a3cfff39575c
#
_entry.id   4e213750f58c9cb58686a3cfff39575c
#
_cell.length_a   1.000
_cell.length_b   1.000
_cell.length_c   1.000
_cell.angle_alpha   90.00
_cell.angle_beta   90.00
_cell.angle_gamma   90.00
#
_symmetry.space_group_name_H-M   'P 1'
#
loop_
_entity.id
_entity.type
_entity.pdbx_description
1 polymer ?
#
loop_
_entity_poly.entity_id
_entity_poly.type
_entity_poly.pdbx_seq_one_letter_code
_entity_poly.pdbx_strand_id
1 'polypeptide(L)'
;KYKFAVLNQRGNWVEHADPMAKQTEIPPATASIVNESNFLWSDTEWISNRKTYQPWQSPISIYEVHLGSWKPGLSYIQLASELRNYVKEQGFTHVEFLPVCEHPYSPSWGYQVTSYFAPTARFGSPDDFRYLINQLHQAGIGVILDWVPAHFPKDEWALARFDGTALYEHEDPRLGEHPDWGTYIFNYGRNEVKNFLVASAL
;
A
#
# COMPACT_ATOMS: atom_id res chain seq x y z
N LYS A 1 1.00 -12.29 -15.60
CA LYS A 1 -0.01 -11.23 -15.50
C LYS A 1 -1.38 -11.83 -15.70
N TYR A 2 -2.39 -11.32 -14.98
CA TYR A 2 -3.77 -11.82 -15.04
C TYR A 2 -4.76 -10.76 -14.58
N LYS A 3 -6.03 -10.98 -14.93
CA LYS A 3 -7.21 -10.32 -14.37
C LYS A 3 -8.28 -11.37 -14.12
N PHE A 4 -9.22 -11.06 -13.24
CA PHE A 4 -10.42 -11.86 -13.08
C PHE A 4 -11.48 -11.43 -14.08
N ALA A 5 -12.06 -12.39 -14.80
CA ALA A 5 -13.29 -12.17 -15.54
C ALA A 5 -14.48 -12.43 -14.58
N VAL A 6 -15.24 -11.40 -14.28
CA VAL A 6 -16.36 -11.44 -13.35
C VAL A 6 -17.67 -11.27 -14.11
N LEU A 7 -18.61 -12.20 -13.94
CA LEU A 7 -19.96 -12.04 -14.47
C LEU A 7 -20.73 -11.11 -13.53
N ASN A 8 -20.98 -9.88 -13.99
CA ASN A 8 -21.63 -8.89 -13.15
C ASN A 8 -23.15 -9.13 -13.05
N GLN A 9 -23.82 -8.43 -12.13
CA GLN A 9 -25.26 -8.54 -11.90
C GLN A 9 -26.11 -8.28 -13.15
N ARG A 10 -25.58 -7.56 -14.16
CA ARG A 10 -26.28 -7.26 -15.42
C ARG A 10 -26.08 -8.34 -16.48
N GLY A 11 -25.39 -9.43 -16.16
CA GLY A 11 -25.10 -10.53 -17.08
C GLY A 11 -23.93 -10.24 -18.05
N ASN A 12 -23.12 -9.22 -17.81
CA ASN A 12 -21.95 -8.89 -18.61
C ASN A 12 -20.66 -9.40 -17.94
N TRP A 13 -19.74 -9.93 -18.74
CA TRP A 13 -18.38 -10.20 -18.29
C TRP A 13 -17.58 -8.90 -18.25
N VAL A 14 -16.95 -8.63 -17.11
CA VAL A 14 -16.06 -7.49 -16.88
C VAL A 14 -14.73 -7.97 -16.32
N GLU A 15 -13.65 -7.26 -16.62
CA GLU A 15 -12.30 -7.61 -16.16
C GLU A 15 -11.86 -6.72 -15.01
N HIS A 16 -11.52 -7.34 -13.89
CA HIS A 16 -11.01 -6.68 -12.69
C HIS A 16 -9.61 -7.16 -12.33
N ALA A 17 -8.79 -6.27 -11.76
CA ALA A 17 -7.59 -6.65 -11.05
C ALA A 17 -7.96 -7.49 -9.82
N ASP A 18 -7.04 -8.37 -9.40
CA ASP A 18 -7.21 -9.13 -8.17
C ASP A 18 -7.11 -8.19 -6.95
N PRO A 19 -8.15 -8.07 -6.13
CA PRO A 19 -8.14 -7.22 -4.94
C PRO A 19 -7.05 -7.58 -3.92
N MET A 20 -6.57 -8.82 -3.93
CA MET A 20 -5.56 -9.35 -3.01
C MET A 20 -4.19 -9.56 -3.70
N ALA A 21 -3.99 -9.02 -4.89
CA ALA A 21 -2.71 -9.12 -5.59
C ALA A 21 -1.57 -8.52 -4.75
N LYS A 22 -0.47 -9.24 -4.67
CA LYS A 22 0.76 -8.80 -3.97
C LYS A 22 1.71 -8.05 -4.89
N GLN A 23 1.41 -8.01 -6.19
CA GLN A 23 2.15 -7.25 -7.20
C GLN A 23 1.23 -6.86 -8.35
N THR A 24 1.45 -5.68 -8.90
CA THR A 24 0.71 -5.12 -10.03
C THR A 24 1.63 -4.69 -11.14
N GLU A 25 1.07 -4.43 -12.31
CA GLU A 25 1.77 -3.69 -13.36
C GLU A 25 1.97 -2.22 -12.94
N ILE A 26 2.93 -1.57 -13.58
CA ILE A 26 3.12 -0.12 -13.44
C ILE A 26 1.97 0.61 -14.15
N PRO A 27 1.28 1.55 -13.50
CA PRO A 27 0.26 2.37 -14.14
C PRO A 27 0.81 3.09 -15.41
N PRO A 28 0.02 3.23 -16.47
CA PRO A 28 -1.44 3.04 -16.54
C PRO A 28 -1.90 1.58 -16.78
N ALA A 29 -1.01 0.60 -16.87
CA ALA A 29 -1.40 -0.80 -16.95
C ALA A 29 -2.05 -1.25 -15.62
N THR A 30 -2.99 -2.20 -15.70
CA THR A 30 -3.92 -2.48 -14.60
C THR A 30 -4.02 -3.97 -14.22
N ALA A 31 -3.17 -4.83 -14.80
CA ALA A 31 -3.20 -6.23 -14.47
C ALA A 31 -2.46 -6.55 -13.16
N SER A 32 -2.92 -7.57 -12.50
CA SER A 32 -2.24 -8.22 -11.37
C SER A 32 -1.12 -9.12 -11.87
N ILE A 33 -0.10 -9.32 -11.04
CA ILE A 33 1.04 -10.19 -11.34
C ILE A 33 1.12 -11.27 -10.26
N VAL A 34 1.24 -12.53 -10.68
CA VAL A 34 1.55 -13.63 -9.75
C VAL A 34 2.94 -13.39 -9.19
N ASN A 35 3.03 -13.26 -7.88
CA ASN A 35 4.27 -12.99 -7.17
C ASN A 35 4.53 -14.09 -6.13
N GLU A 36 5.70 -14.69 -6.22
CA GLU A 36 6.27 -15.55 -5.18
C GLU A 36 7.55 -14.90 -4.69
N SER A 37 7.58 -14.53 -3.41
CA SER A 37 8.74 -13.89 -2.81
C SER A 37 9.81 -14.92 -2.46
N ASN A 38 11.03 -14.64 -2.84
CA ASN A 38 12.24 -15.37 -2.39
C ASN A 38 13.11 -14.48 -1.47
N PHE A 39 12.55 -13.39 -0.95
CA PHE A 39 13.28 -12.44 -0.11
C PHE A 39 13.61 -13.07 1.24
N LEU A 40 14.89 -13.00 1.62
CA LEU A 40 15.39 -13.45 2.91
C LEU A 40 15.67 -12.24 3.80
N TRP A 41 14.89 -12.11 4.88
CA TRP A 41 15.09 -11.08 5.88
C TRP A 41 16.39 -11.29 6.65
N SER A 42 17.13 -10.23 6.90
CA SER A 42 18.36 -10.23 7.70
C SER A 42 18.34 -9.17 8.82
N ASP A 43 17.15 -8.89 9.32
CA ASP A 43 16.84 -7.92 10.38
C ASP A 43 16.57 -8.57 11.75
N THR A 44 17.10 -9.76 11.99
CA THR A 44 16.85 -10.54 13.22
C THR A 44 17.20 -9.75 14.49
N GLU A 45 18.26 -8.95 14.45
CA GLU A 45 18.67 -8.10 15.57
C GLU A 45 17.60 -7.03 15.85
N TRP A 46 17.09 -6.35 14.81
CA TRP A 46 15.99 -5.40 14.93
C TRP A 46 14.75 -6.04 15.57
N ILE A 47 14.32 -7.20 15.08
CA ILE A 47 13.16 -7.93 15.58
C ILE A 47 13.35 -8.33 17.05
N SER A 48 14.56 -8.72 17.44
CA SER A 48 14.87 -9.08 18.84
C SER A 48 14.84 -7.86 19.75
N ASN A 49 15.47 -6.76 19.32
CA ASN A 49 15.52 -5.52 20.09
C ASN A 49 14.13 -4.88 20.24
N ARG A 50 13.27 -4.97 19.22
CA ARG A 50 11.89 -4.47 19.27
C ARG A 50 11.06 -5.11 20.37
N LYS A 51 11.32 -6.36 20.76
CA LYS A 51 10.59 -7.05 21.83
C LYS A 51 10.83 -6.43 23.21
N THR A 52 11.99 -5.84 23.43
CA THR A 52 12.39 -5.23 24.70
C THR A 52 12.29 -3.70 24.67
N TYR A 53 12.13 -3.12 23.50
CA TYR A 53 11.99 -1.68 23.32
C TYR A 53 10.65 -1.18 23.87
N GLN A 54 10.72 -0.14 24.70
CA GLN A 54 9.53 0.50 25.28
C GLN A 54 9.38 1.90 24.68
N PRO A 55 8.56 2.07 23.63
CA PRO A 55 8.48 3.33 22.88
C PRO A 55 8.03 4.52 23.73
N TRP A 56 7.21 4.29 24.76
CA TRP A 56 6.76 5.35 25.67
C TRP A 56 7.84 5.83 26.66
N GLN A 57 8.99 5.17 26.73
CA GLN A 57 10.14 5.53 27.58
C GLN A 57 11.37 5.95 26.79
N SER A 58 11.25 6.01 25.47
CA SER A 58 12.38 6.32 24.57
C SER A 58 12.05 7.51 23.69
N PRO A 59 13.04 8.33 23.35
CA PRO A 59 12.84 9.38 22.36
C PRO A 59 12.43 8.80 21.01
N ILE A 60 11.41 9.38 20.39
CA ILE A 60 10.97 9.04 19.04
C ILE A 60 11.05 10.31 18.19
N SER A 61 11.71 10.19 17.04
CA SER A 61 11.75 11.21 15.99
C SER A 61 11.44 10.53 14.66
N ILE A 62 10.37 10.98 13.99
CA ILE A 62 9.85 10.36 12.78
C ILE A 62 10.15 11.26 11.59
N TYR A 63 10.70 10.70 10.53
CA TYR A 63 10.85 11.36 9.23
C TYR A 63 9.78 10.83 8.28
N GLU A 64 8.78 11.68 8.00
CA GLU A 64 7.71 11.39 7.04
C GLU A 64 8.22 11.64 5.62
N VAL A 65 8.00 10.72 4.70
CA VAL A 65 8.54 10.80 3.35
C VAL A 65 7.60 10.24 2.29
N HIS A 66 7.39 11.02 1.21
CA HIS A 66 6.79 10.55 -0.02
C HIS A 66 7.90 10.14 -0.98
N LEU A 67 8.04 8.84 -1.28
CA LEU A 67 9.16 8.27 -2.04
C LEU A 67 9.29 8.87 -3.44
N GLY A 68 8.16 9.17 -4.09
CA GLY A 68 8.14 9.69 -5.47
C GLY A 68 8.63 11.13 -5.61
N SER A 69 8.53 11.95 -4.56
CA SER A 69 8.93 13.37 -4.59
C SER A 69 10.21 13.70 -3.82
N TRP A 70 10.62 12.82 -2.89
CA TRP A 70 11.82 13.05 -2.07
C TRP A 70 13.11 13.09 -2.91
N LYS A 71 13.31 12.05 -3.74
CA LYS A 71 14.37 12.00 -4.76
C LYS A 71 13.78 11.33 -6.01
N PRO A 72 13.25 12.11 -6.96
CA PRO A 72 12.58 11.57 -8.15
C PRO A 72 13.48 10.65 -8.98
N GLY A 73 12.89 9.58 -9.52
CA GLY A 73 13.57 8.65 -10.43
C GLY A 73 14.36 7.54 -9.77
N LEU A 74 14.39 7.46 -8.43
CA LEU A 74 15.05 6.36 -7.73
C LEU A 74 14.13 5.15 -7.55
N SER A 75 14.72 3.95 -7.69
CA SER A 75 14.08 2.68 -7.34
C SER A 75 14.12 2.42 -5.82
N TYR A 76 13.33 1.46 -5.31
CA TYR A 76 13.38 1.01 -3.92
C TYR A 76 14.81 0.63 -3.48
N ILE A 77 15.56 -0.05 -4.35
CA ILE A 77 16.96 -0.43 -4.07
C ILE A 77 17.84 0.81 -3.88
N GLN A 78 17.72 1.80 -4.74
CA GLN A 78 18.48 3.04 -4.64
C GLN A 78 18.05 3.88 -3.44
N LEU A 79 16.73 3.99 -3.21
CA LEU A 79 16.17 4.66 -2.04
C LEU A 79 16.66 4.05 -0.73
N ALA A 80 16.89 2.73 -0.68
CA ALA A 80 17.34 2.05 0.52
C ALA A 80 18.65 2.62 1.07
N SER A 81 19.64 2.85 0.23
CA SER A 81 20.92 3.43 0.66
C SER A 81 20.81 4.93 0.95
N GLU A 82 20.14 5.67 0.07
CA GLU A 82 20.02 7.12 0.17
C GLU A 82 19.21 7.55 1.40
N LEU A 83 18.04 6.95 1.60
CA LEU A 83 17.14 7.28 2.71
C LEU A 83 17.75 6.85 4.05
N ARG A 84 18.31 5.62 4.11
CA ARG A 84 18.98 5.13 5.32
C ARG A 84 20.09 6.08 5.78
N ASN A 85 20.95 6.52 4.86
CA ASN A 85 22.06 7.39 5.19
C ASN A 85 21.55 8.76 5.66
N TYR A 86 20.60 9.35 4.94
CA TYR A 86 20.02 10.64 5.29
C TYR A 86 19.36 10.63 6.68
N VAL A 87 18.47 9.65 6.92
CA VAL A 87 17.73 9.54 8.17
C VAL A 87 18.67 9.34 9.37
N LYS A 88 19.73 8.52 9.17
CA LYS A 88 20.73 8.27 10.20
C LYS A 88 21.57 9.52 10.49
N GLU A 89 22.00 10.24 9.46
CA GLU A 89 22.77 11.49 9.59
C GLU A 89 21.98 12.58 10.32
N GLN A 90 20.66 12.67 10.03
CA GLN A 90 19.77 13.64 10.67
C GLN A 90 19.32 13.22 12.09
N GLY A 91 19.60 11.99 12.52
CA GLY A 91 19.28 11.50 13.86
C GLY A 91 17.83 11.10 14.07
N PHE A 92 17.07 10.83 13.00
CA PHE A 92 15.72 10.27 13.12
C PHE A 92 15.77 8.81 13.53
N THR A 93 14.76 8.38 14.32
CA THR A 93 14.63 7.01 14.81
C THR A 93 13.73 6.15 13.94
N HIS A 94 12.82 6.78 13.22
CA HIS A 94 11.81 6.12 12.37
C HIS A 94 11.66 6.86 11.05
N VAL A 95 11.23 6.11 10.05
CA VAL A 95 10.70 6.63 8.77
C VAL A 95 9.24 6.27 8.69
N GLU A 96 8.40 7.22 8.35
CA GLU A 96 7.01 7.01 7.95
C GLU A 96 6.90 7.20 6.44
N PHE A 97 6.53 6.13 5.74
CA PHE A 97 6.22 6.23 4.32
C PHE A 97 4.78 6.70 4.14
N LEU A 98 4.60 7.83 3.47
CA LEU A 98 3.30 8.19 2.88
C LEU A 98 2.81 7.01 2.02
N PRO A 99 1.50 6.87 1.74
CA PRO A 99 0.93 5.62 1.26
C PRO A 99 1.71 4.99 0.11
N VAL A 100 2.20 3.77 0.34
CA VAL A 100 2.99 3.01 -0.64
C VAL A 100 2.18 1.95 -1.37
N CYS A 101 0.91 1.77 -1.02
CA CYS A 101 0.02 0.87 -1.76
C CYS A 101 -0.19 1.33 -3.20
N GLU A 102 -0.41 0.38 -4.12
CA GLU A 102 -0.58 0.72 -5.53
C GLU A 102 -1.83 1.58 -5.78
N HIS A 103 -1.68 2.59 -6.62
CA HIS A 103 -2.68 3.59 -6.95
C HIS A 103 -2.49 4.08 -8.39
N PRO A 104 -3.59 4.40 -9.14
CA PRO A 104 -3.49 4.81 -10.54
C PRO A 104 -3.04 6.27 -10.70
N TYR A 105 -3.49 7.14 -9.80
CA TYR A 105 -3.35 8.59 -9.91
C TYR A 105 -2.19 9.11 -9.05
N SER A 106 -1.04 9.35 -9.67
CA SER A 106 0.18 9.79 -8.97
C SER A 106 0.01 11.08 -8.14
N PRO A 107 -0.79 12.11 -8.58
CA PRO A 107 -1.02 13.30 -7.76
C PRO A 107 -1.80 13.04 -6.46
N SER A 108 -2.39 11.86 -6.28
CA SER A 108 -3.01 11.49 -4.99
C SER A 108 -1.98 11.13 -3.91
N TRP A 109 -0.69 11.03 -4.24
CA TRP A 109 0.38 10.59 -3.34
C TRP A 109 0.14 9.22 -2.70
N GLY A 110 -0.66 8.37 -3.34
CA GLY A 110 -1.03 7.06 -2.83
C GLY A 110 -2.30 7.04 -1.97
N TYR A 111 -2.96 8.17 -1.76
CA TYR A 111 -4.21 8.21 -0.98
C TYR A 111 -5.44 7.69 -1.73
N GLN A 112 -5.33 7.38 -3.03
CA GLN A 112 -6.40 6.74 -3.82
C GLN A 112 -6.00 5.31 -4.20
N VAL A 113 -6.00 4.43 -3.21
CA VAL A 113 -5.51 3.05 -3.32
C VAL A 113 -6.42 2.18 -4.18
N THR A 114 -5.84 1.41 -5.11
CA THR A 114 -6.53 0.38 -5.88
C THR A 114 -6.11 -1.04 -5.51
N SER A 115 -4.91 -1.23 -4.95
CA SER A 115 -4.41 -2.55 -4.55
C SER A 115 -3.78 -2.48 -3.16
N TYR A 116 -4.54 -2.92 -2.15
CA TYR A 116 -4.20 -2.80 -0.74
C TYR A 116 -3.10 -3.75 -0.26
N PHE A 117 -2.81 -4.80 -1.02
CA PHE A 117 -1.82 -5.83 -0.69
C PHE A 117 -0.53 -5.70 -1.49
N ALA A 118 -0.44 -4.75 -2.42
CA ALA A 118 0.72 -4.55 -3.28
C ALA A 118 1.36 -3.18 -3.03
N PRO A 119 2.69 -3.12 -2.83
CA PRO A 119 3.40 -1.85 -2.92
C PRO A 119 3.39 -1.35 -4.36
N THR A 120 3.43 -0.03 -4.55
CA THR A 120 3.43 0.56 -5.90
C THR A 120 4.60 0.04 -6.73
N ALA A 121 4.30 -0.40 -7.94
CA ALA A 121 5.29 -0.92 -8.89
C ALA A 121 6.18 0.17 -9.51
N ARG A 122 5.90 1.45 -9.25
CA ARG A 122 6.66 2.60 -9.78
C ARG A 122 8.14 2.59 -9.41
N PHE A 123 8.47 2.02 -8.26
CA PHE A 123 9.83 2.05 -7.71
C PHE A 123 10.52 0.69 -7.72
N GLY A 124 9.85 -0.36 -8.18
CA GLY A 124 10.40 -1.72 -8.25
C GLY A 124 9.43 -2.80 -7.82
N SER A 125 9.95 -3.98 -7.57
CA SER A 125 9.20 -5.16 -7.14
C SER A 125 8.85 -5.12 -5.64
N PRO A 126 7.90 -5.97 -5.18
CA PRO A 126 7.65 -6.15 -3.74
C PRO A 126 8.89 -6.59 -2.95
N ASP A 127 9.79 -7.37 -3.55
CA ASP A 127 11.03 -7.79 -2.90
C ASP A 127 12.03 -6.62 -2.79
N ASP A 128 12.05 -5.70 -3.74
CA ASP A 128 12.84 -4.47 -3.64
C ASP A 128 12.33 -3.56 -2.51
N PHE A 129 11.02 -3.53 -2.30
CA PHE A 129 10.44 -2.81 -1.15
C PHE A 129 10.79 -3.49 0.19
N ARG A 130 10.77 -4.82 0.25
CA ARG A 130 11.27 -5.56 1.43
C ARG A 130 12.74 -5.27 1.69
N TYR A 131 13.54 -5.18 0.64
CA TYR A 131 14.96 -4.81 0.74
C TYR A 131 15.13 -3.41 1.36
N LEU A 132 14.36 -2.43 0.92
CA LEU A 132 14.37 -1.08 1.51
C LEU A 132 14.08 -1.13 3.02
N ILE A 133 13.01 -1.82 3.44
CA ILE A 133 12.66 -1.97 4.86
C ILE A 133 13.78 -2.67 5.63
N ASN A 134 14.30 -3.77 5.09
CA ASN A 134 15.37 -4.53 5.71
C ASN A 134 16.63 -3.70 5.94
N GLN A 135 16.99 -2.82 4.99
CA GLN A 135 18.14 -1.91 5.12
C GLN A 135 17.93 -0.83 6.19
N LEU A 136 16.72 -0.35 6.38
CA LEU A 136 16.35 0.57 7.46
C LEU A 136 16.44 -0.14 8.82
N HIS A 137 15.86 -1.33 8.94
CA HIS A 137 15.93 -2.14 10.17
C HIS A 137 17.38 -2.48 10.57
N GLN A 138 18.24 -2.86 9.62
CA GLN A 138 19.65 -3.11 9.88
C GLN A 138 20.40 -1.87 10.37
N ALA A 139 19.93 -0.67 10.03
CA ALA A 139 20.49 0.58 10.54
C ALA A 139 19.89 1.03 11.89
N GLY A 140 18.99 0.24 12.48
CA GLY A 140 18.30 0.56 13.72
C GLY A 140 17.13 1.55 13.53
N ILE A 141 16.64 1.73 12.30
CA ILE A 141 15.57 2.67 11.96
C ILE A 141 14.26 1.91 11.84
N GLY A 142 13.24 2.34 12.59
CA GLY A 142 11.88 1.81 12.49
C GLY A 142 11.15 2.29 11.24
N VAL A 143 10.21 1.48 10.77
CA VAL A 143 9.39 1.81 9.60
C VAL A 143 7.91 1.84 9.99
N ILE A 144 7.24 2.91 9.60
CA ILE A 144 5.80 3.11 9.71
C ILE A 144 5.25 3.21 8.30
N LEU A 145 4.13 2.55 8.03
CA LEU A 145 3.42 2.64 6.77
C LEU A 145 2.11 3.38 6.98
N ASP A 146 1.90 4.44 6.21
CA ASP A 146 0.60 5.12 6.16
C ASP A 146 -0.40 4.22 5.42
N TRP A 147 -1.41 3.77 6.13
CA TRP A 147 -2.45 2.86 5.64
C TRP A 147 -3.78 3.60 5.50
N VAL A 148 -4.42 3.49 4.34
CA VAL A 148 -5.59 4.27 3.94
C VAL A 148 -6.85 3.40 3.86
N PRO A 149 -7.47 2.96 4.96
CA PRO A 149 -8.65 2.09 4.94
C PRO A 149 -9.96 2.88 4.79
N ALA A 150 -9.93 4.14 4.36
CA ALA A 150 -11.09 5.03 4.43
C ALA A 150 -11.92 5.01 3.15
N HIS A 151 -11.28 5.06 2.01
CA HIS A 151 -11.92 5.26 0.71
C HIS A 151 -11.08 4.66 -0.41
N PHE A 152 -11.67 4.53 -1.60
CA PHE A 152 -10.99 4.05 -2.80
C PHE A 152 -11.55 4.73 -4.06
N PRO A 153 -10.77 4.83 -5.15
CA PRO A 153 -11.20 5.48 -6.39
C PRO A 153 -12.25 4.66 -7.13
N LYS A 154 -12.96 5.34 -8.03
CA LYS A 154 -14.06 4.76 -8.83
C LYS A 154 -13.60 4.06 -10.11
N ASP A 155 -12.34 3.65 -10.17
CA ASP A 155 -11.78 2.94 -11.31
C ASP A 155 -12.48 1.60 -11.52
N GLU A 156 -13.11 1.41 -12.68
CA GLU A 156 -13.97 0.27 -12.99
C GLU A 156 -13.24 -1.09 -12.98
N TRP A 157 -11.94 -1.07 -13.19
CA TRP A 157 -11.09 -2.27 -13.19
C TRP A 157 -10.60 -2.67 -11.79
N ALA A 158 -10.87 -1.86 -10.75
CA ALA A 158 -10.44 -2.08 -9.37
C ALA A 158 -11.61 -2.53 -8.48
N LEU A 159 -11.75 -1.97 -7.27
CA LEU A 159 -12.75 -2.39 -6.28
C LEU A 159 -14.16 -1.88 -6.56
N ALA A 160 -14.28 -0.75 -7.28
CA ALA A 160 -15.55 -0.08 -7.50
C ALA A 160 -16.53 -0.98 -8.23
N ARG A 161 -17.72 -1.21 -7.61
CA ARG A 161 -18.77 -2.04 -8.19
C ARG A 161 -18.27 -3.37 -8.75
N PHE A 162 -17.41 -4.05 -8.00
CA PHE A 162 -16.60 -5.19 -8.44
C PHE A 162 -17.41 -6.30 -9.16
N ASP A 163 -18.59 -6.62 -8.67
CA ASP A 163 -19.53 -7.57 -9.30
C ASP A 163 -20.78 -6.88 -9.88
N GLY A 164 -20.72 -5.54 -10.04
CA GLY A 164 -21.83 -4.72 -10.46
C GLY A 164 -22.73 -4.26 -9.31
N THR A 165 -22.50 -4.76 -8.09
CA THR A 165 -23.20 -4.32 -6.87
C THR A 165 -22.28 -3.45 -5.99
N ALA A 166 -22.80 -2.88 -4.91
CA ALA A 166 -22.01 -2.22 -3.88
C ALA A 166 -21.35 -3.27 -2.98
N LEU A 167 -20.28 -3.92 -3.47
CA LEU A 167 -19.64 -5.02 -2.76
C LEU A 167 -18.74 -4.50 -1.62
N TYR A 168 -17.89 -3.54 -1.89
CA TYR A 168 -16.96 -2.92 -0.92
C TYR A 168 -17.51 -1.63 -0.34
N GLU A 169 -18.24 -0.85 -1.13
CA GLU A 169 -18.81 0.44 -0.77
C GLU A 169 -20.22 0.33 -0.20
N HIS A 170 -20.74 1.42 0.37
CA HIS A 170 -22.16 1.55 0.66
C HIS A 170 -22.97 1.71 -0.62
N GLU A 171 -24.17 1.13 -0.68
CA GLU A 171 -25.07 1.27 -1.81
C GLU A 171 -25.71 2.67 -1.89
N ASP A 172 -26.08 3.25 -0.74
CA ASP A 172 -26.58 4.62 -0.64
C ASP A 172 -25.44 5.62 -0.86
N PRO A 173 -25.47 6.42 -1.94
CA PRO A 173 -24.37 7.36 -2.25
C PRO A 173 -24.17 8.42 -1.17
N ARG A 174 -25.18 8.72 -0.34
CA ARG A 174 -25.03 9.65 0.79
C ARG A 174 -24.09 9.12 1.87
N LEU A 175 -23.92 7.81 1.96
CA LEU A 175 -23.02 7.12 2.88
C LEU A 175 -21.79 6.55 2.17
N GLY A 176 -21.90 6.30 0.86
CA GLY A 176 -20.93 5.57 0.07
C GLY A 176 -20.00 6.43 -0.78
N GLU A 177 -20.14 7.75 -0.77
CA GLU A 177 -19.34 8.64 -1.63
C GLU A 177 -18.77 9.84 -0.87
N HIS A 178 -17.52 10.19 -1.23
CA HIS A 178 -16.93 11.48 -0.93
C HIS A 178 -17.01 12.38 -2.17
N PRO A 179 -17.98 13.33 -2.25
CA PRO A 179 -18.17 14.16 -3.45
C PRO A 179 -16.94 15.00 -3.80
N ASP A 180 -16.26 15.52 -2.77
CA ASP A 180 -15.08 16.40 -2.94
C ASP A 180 -13.88 15.66 -3.54
N TRP A 181 -13.72 14.37 -3.22
CA TRP A 181 -12.60 13.55 -3.68
C TRP A 181 -12.95 12.62 -4.85
N GLY A 182 -14.24 12.46 -5.15
CA GLY A 182 -14.72 11.57 -6.21
C GLY A 182 -14.48 10.10 -5.90
N THR A 183 -14.38 9.71 -4.63
CA THR A 183 -14.09 8.35 -4.18
C THR A 183 -15.31 7.67 -3.56
N TYR A 184 -15.28 6.33 -3.48
CA TYR A 184 -16.22 5.55 -2.67
C TYR A 184 -15.73 5.42 -1.23
N ILE A 185 -16.67 5.21 -0.30
CA ILE A 185 -16.43 4.92 1.11
C ILE A 185 -16.70 3.45 1.37
N PHE A 186 -15.79 2.78 2.07
CA PHE A 186 -15.97 1.39 2.47
C PHE A 186 -17.17 1.20 3.39
N ASN A 187 -17.92 0.12 3.16
CA ASN A 187 -18.99 -0.29 4.06
C ASN A 187 -18.44 -1.13 5.23
N TYR A 188 -17.97 -0.46 6.27
CA TYR A 188 -17.38 -1.12 7.45
C TYR A 188 -18.38 -1.99 8.25
N GLY A 189 -19.68 -1.86 8.00
CA GLY A 189 -20.71 -2.72 8.59
C GLY A 189 -20.68 -4.15 8.07
N ARG A 190 -20.04 -4.38 6.92
CA ARG A 190 -19.87 -5.72 6.33
C ARG A 190 -18.63 -6.40 6.90
N ASN A 191 -18.79 -7.60 7.43
CA ASN A 191 -17.66 -8.36 8.00
C ASN A 191 -16.59 -8.68 6.96
N GLU A 192 -16.98 -8.96 5.71
CA GLU A 192 -16.09 -9.25 4.59
C GLU A 192 -15.20 -8.05 4.28
N VAL A 193 -15.76 -6.83 4.24
CA VAL A 193 -15.02 -5.59 4.01
C VAL A 193 -14.06 -5.31 5.16
N LYS A 194 -14.53 -5.45 6.39
CA LYS A 194 -13.68 -5.29 7.57
C LYS A 194 -12.51 -6.29 7.56
N ASN A 195 -12.78 -7.57 7.25
CA ASN A 195 -11.75 -8.60 7.18
C ASN A 195 -10.74 -8.34 6.06
N PHE A 196 -11.20 -7.87 4.90
CA PHE A 196 -10.34 -7.47 3.79
C PHE A 196 -9.37 -6.35 4.21
N LEU A 197 -9.89 -5.29 4.84
CA LEU A 197 -9.08 -4.17 5.30
C LEU A 197 -8.10 -4.60 6.41
N VAL A 198 -8.56 -5.34 7.43
CA VAL A 198 -7.68 -5.84 8.50
C VAL A 198 -6.58 -6.74 7.92
N ALA A 199 -6.92 -7.64 7.00
CA ALA A 199 -5.94 -8.51 6.36
C ALA A 199 -4.89 -7.72 5.54
N SER A 200 -5.24 -6.57 4.99
CA SER A 200 -4.29 -5.72 4.27
C SER A 200 -3.30 -5.00 5.18
N ALA A 201 -3.62 -4.87 6.48
CA ALA A 201 -2.77 -4.22 7.48
C ALA A 201 -1.84 -5.20 8.23
N LEU A 202 -2.06 -6.52 8.07
CA LEU A 202 -1.28 -7.60 8.71
C LEU A 202 -0.26 -8.21 7.77
#